data_278d2399837aacf44db2727c7518825d
#
_entry.id   278d2399837aacf44db2727c7518825d
#
_cell.length_a   1.000
_cell.length_b   1.000
_cell.length_c   1.000
_cell.angle_alpha   90.00
_cell.angle_beta   90.00
_cell.angle_gamma   90.00
#
_symmetry.space_group_name_H-M   'P 1'
#
loop_
_entity.id
_entity.type
_entity.pdbx_description
1 polymer ?
#
loop_
_entity_poly.entity_id
_entity_poly.type
_entity_poly.pdbx_seq_one_letter_code
_entity_poly.pdbx_strand_id
1 'polypeptide(L)'
;AARHGLLLAGHRGNDTVTRWLAAVRYGRPGLTAPGGAYACASIKEEFGVALLEAMSMGLPVVAPASGGPATYVEDGVTGLLVDTTDPGDLATGIARALDIAAGPDADAAADRARDMVARTFTIQAMAGTLSRVYRDVAAADDRTLWELSAS
;
A
#
# COMPACT_ATOMS: atom_id res chain seq x y z
N ALA A 1 -3.83 -0.46 -29.86
CA ALA A 1 -3.07 0.69 -29.60
C ALA A 1 -3.93 1.87 -29.12
N ALA A 2 -3.36 2.71 -28.38
CA ALA A 2 -3.86 3.73 -27.49
C ALA A 2 -4.89 4.72 -28.06
N ARG A 3 -6.16 4.38 -28.04
CA ARG A 3 -7.24 5.37 -28.24
C ARG A 3 -7.44 6.16 -26.94
N HIS A 4 -6.78 6.45 -26.06
CA HIS A 4 -6.90 7.29 -24.85
C HIS A 4 -5.63 7.27 -23.99
N GLY A 5 -4.43 7.01 -24.58
CA GLY A 5 -3.19 6.89 -23.80
C GLY A 5 -3.08 5.62 -22.94
N LEU A 6 -4.02 4.66 -23.08
CA LEU A 6 -4.02 3.43 -22.32
C LEU A 6 -3.04 2.41 -22.91
N LEU A 7 -2.12 1.91 -22.09
CA LEU A 7 -1.21 0.82 -22.40
C LEU A 7 -1.56 -0.44 -21.60
N LEU A 8 -1.95 -1.51 -22.26
CA LEU A 8 -2.16 -2.83 -21.64
C LEU A 8 -0.82 -3.55 -21.57
N ALA A 9 -0.22 -3.58 -20.40
CA ALA A 9 1.13 -4.09 -20.20
C ALA A 9 1.23 -5.62 -20.22
N GLY A 10 0.13 -6.35 -19.94
CA GLY A 10 0.14 -7.79 -19.71
C GLY A 10 0.98 -8.17 -18.48
N HIS A 11 1.26 -9.47 -18.34
CA HIS A 11 2.10 -9.95 -17.23
C HIS A 11 3.55 -9.44 -17.37
N ARG A 12 4.12 -8.97 -16.25
CA ARG A 12 5.51 -8.49 -16.14
C ARG A 12 6.12 -9.00 -14.84
N GLY A 13 7.43 -9.29 -14.87
CA GLY A 13 8.18 -9.65 -13.66
C GLY A 13 8.36 -8.46 -12.71
N ASN A 14 8.53 -8.73 -11.41
CA ASN A 14 8.64 -7.74 -10.34
C ASN A 14 9.67 -6.64 -10.62
N ASP A 15 10.85 -6.99 -11.13
CA ASP A 15 11.90 -6.00 -11.47
C ASP A 15 11.42 -4.96 -12.49
N THR A 16 10.57 -5.37 -13.43
CA THR A 16 10.01 -4.46 -14.43
C THR A 16 8.96 -3.56 -13.80
N VAL A 17 8.08 -4.13 -12.97
CA VAL A 17 7.04 -3.37 -12.26
C VAL A 17 7.67 -2.35 -11.32
N THR A 18 8.66 -2.75 -10.52
CA THR A 18 9.41 -1.85 -9.63
C THR A 18 10.02 -0.66 -10.38
N ARG A 19 10.65 -0.93 -11.55
CA ARG A 19 11.20 0.15 -12.41
C ARG A 19 10.12 1.07 -12.97
N TRP A 20 8.94 0.56 -13.25
CA TRP A 20 7.82 1.37 -13.70
C TRP A 20 7.26 2.24 -12.58
N LEU A 21 7.07 1.68 -11.38
CA LEU A 21 6.65 2.47 -10.21
C LEU A 21 7.64 3.60 -9.92
N ALA A 22 8.94 3.31 -9.97
CA ALA A 22 9.96 4.35 -9.83
C ALA A 22 9.88 5.41 -10.95
N ALA A 23 9.69 4.99 -12.21
CA ALA A 23 9.54 5.92 -13.33
C ALA A 23 8.28 6.79 -13.19
N VAL A 24 7.18 6.24 -12.67
CA VAL A 24 5.94 6.98 -12.40
C VAL A 24 6.15 8.01 -11.28
N ARG A 25 6.90 7.65 -10.24
CA ARG A 25 7.19 8.56 -9.11
C ARG A 25 8.16 9.69 -9.49
N TYR A 26 9.28 9.33 -10.11
CA TYR A 26 10.42 10.24 -10.31
C TYR A 26 10.56 10.76 -11.74
N GLY A 27 9.76 10.25 -12.65
CA GLY A 27 9.90 10.51 -14.08
C GLY A 27 11.02 9.69 -14.71
N ARG A 28 10.92 9.52 -16.02
CA ARG A 28 11.98 8.95 -16.85
C ARG A 28 12.01 9.66 -18.20
N PRO A 29 13.10 10.34 -18.54
CA PRO A 29 13.20 11.09 -19.80
C PRO A 29 12.82 10.24 -21.02
N GLY A 30 11.94 10.78 -21.88
CA GLY A 30 11.43 10.10 -23.08
C GLY A 30 10.41 8.99 -22.83
N LEU A 31 10.01 8.73 -21.58
CA LEU A 31 9.04 7.68 -21.23
C LEU A 31 7.84 8.24 -20.44
N THR A 32 8.06 8.87 -19.30
CA THR A 32 7.01 9.42 -18.44
C THR A 32 7.47 10.64 -17.68
N ALA A 33 6.54 11.58 -17.45
CA ALA A 33 6.72 12.66 -16.47
C ALA A 33 6.71 12.10 -15.04
N PRO A 34 7.29 12.80 -14.05
CA PRO A 34 7.13 12.48 -12.63
C PRO A 34 5.72 12.82 -12.13
N GLY A 35 5.41 12.39 -10.92
CA GLY A 35 4.17 12.80 -10.23
C GLY A 35 2.94 11.98 -10.63
N GLY A 36 3.12 10.71 -10.95
CA GLY A 36 2.00 9.79 -11.14
C GLY A 36 1.48 9.19 -9.83
N ALA A 37 0.42 8.39 -9.94
CA ALA A 37 -0.24 7.70 -8.85
C ALA A 37 -0.46 6.22 -9.17
N TYR A 38 -0.76 5.42 -8.17
CA TYR A 38 -1.19 4.02 -8.32
C TYR A 38 -2.67 3.89 -7.98
N ALA A 39 -3.46 3.25 -8.84
CA ALA A 39 -4.87 2.97 -8.57
C ALA A 39 -5.16 1.47 -8.62
N CYS A 40 -5.73 0.93 -7.54
CA CYS A 40 -6.28 -0.40 -7.46
C CYS A 40 -7.79 -0.32 -7.70
N ALA A 41 -8.23 -0.76 -8.86
CA ALA A 41 -9.65 -0.78 -9.25
C ALA A 41 -10.34 -2.12 -8.93
N SER A 42 -9.77 -2.94 -8.05
CA SER A 42 -10.38 -4.19 -7.61
C SER A 42 -11.68 -3.91 -6.85
N ILE A 43 -12.75 -4.64 -7.18
CA ILE A 43 -14.02 -4.58 -6.41
C ILE A 43 -13.79 -5.13 -5.01
N LYS A 44 -12.95 -6.16 -4.89
CA LYS A 44 -12.56 -6.77 -3.63
C LYS A 44 -11.04 -7.01 -3.65
N GLU A 45 -10.34 -6.37 -2.72
CA GLU A 45 -8.91 -6.57 -2.51
C GLU A 45 -8.69 -7.13 -1.10
N GLU A 46 -8.20 -8.35 -1.02
CA GLU A 46 -8.05 -9.03 0.27
C GLU A 46 -6.87 -8.49 1.09
N PHE A 47 -5.77 -8.15 0.43
CA PHE A 47 -4.59 -7.61 1.10
C PHE A 47 -3.95 -6.44 0.36
N GLY A 48 -3.64 -6.59 -0.95
CA GLY A 48 -3.11 -5.51 -1.78
C GLY A 48 -1.58 -5.37 -1.72
N VAL A 49 -0.83 -6.44 -1.96
CA VAL A 49 0.65 -6.36 -2.01
C VAL A 49 1.12 -5.28 -2.99
N ALA A 50 0.49 -5.17 -4.15
CA ALA A 50 0.84 -4.14 -5.14
C ALA A 50 0.59 -2.70 -4.66
N LEU A 51 -0.41 -2.49 -3.77
CA LEU A 51 -0.60 -1.22 -3.09
C LEU A 51 0.58 -0.91 -2.16
N LEU A 52 1.02 -1.88 -1.36
CA LEU A 52 2.16 -1.71 -0.46
C LEU A 52 3.47 -1.47 -1.24
N GLU A 53 3.66 -2.12 -2.39
CA GLU A 53 4.79 -1.86 -3.29
C GLU A 53 4.75 -0.42 -3.82
N ALA A 54 3.60 0.07 -4.25
CA ALA A 54 3.43 1.45 -4.71
C ALA A 54 3.65 2.46 -3.58
N MET A 55 3.12 2.21 -2.38
CA MET A 55 3.32 3.04 -1.19
C MET A 55 4.80 3.07 -0.76
N SER A 56 5.50 1.93 -0.80
CA SER A 56 6.93 1.87 -0.50
C SER A 56 7.78 2.66 -1.51
N MET A 57 7.30 2.80 -2.75
CA MET A 57 7.91 3.66 -3.77
C MET A 57 7.56 5.14 -3.57
N GLY A 58 6.62 5.45 -2.68
CA GLY A 58 6.14 6.81 -2.38
C GLY A 58 5.16 7.34 -3.41
N LEU A 59 4.44 6.47 -4.09
CA LEU A 59 3.33 6.86 -4.95
C LEU A 59 2.08 7.11 -4.09
N PRO A 60 1.32 8.18 -4.33
CA PRO A 60 -0.05 8.26 -3.86
C PRO A 60 -0.86 7.08 -4.39
N VAL A 61 -1.60 6.41 -3.52
CA VAL A 61 -2.42 5.25 -3.88
C VAL A 61 -3.90 5.55 -3.76
N VAL A 62 -4.69 4.98 -4.68
CA VAL A 62 -6.15 4.91 -4.59
C VAL A 62 -6.52 3.46 -4.41
N ALA A 63 -7.29 3.14 -3.38
CA ALA A 63 -7.61 1.78 -2.98
C ALA A 63 -9.10 1.62 -2.63
N PRO A 64 -9.64 0.39 -2.70
CA PRO A 64 -11.00 0.13 -2.24
C PRO A 64 -11.19 0.51 -0.76
N ALA A 65 -12.32 1.16 -0.45
CA ALA A 65 -12.73 1.48 0.92
C ALA A 65 -13.17 0.26 1.73
N SER A 66 -12.99 -0.95 1.19
CA SER A 66 -13.32 -2.23 1.82
C SER A 66 -12.21 -3.25 1.64
N GLY A 67 -12.24 -4.32 2.44
CA GLY A 67 -11.23 -5.39 2.40
C GLY A 67 -9.91 -5.01 3.09
N GLY A 68 -8.81 -5.62 2.67
CA GLY A 68 -7.48 -5.43 3.26
C GLY A 68 -7.00 -3.99 3.28
N PRO A 69 -7.08 -3.24 2.17
CA PRO A 69 -6.60 -1.85 2.13
C PRO A 69 -7.22 -0.95 3.21
N ALA A 70 -8.50 -1.10 3.50
CA ALA A 70 -9.20 -0.32 4.54
C ALA A 70 -8.65 -0.55 5.96
N THR A 71 -7.82 -1.58 6.17
CA THR A 71 -7.23 -1.87 7.49
C THR A 71 -5.88 -1.18 7.72
N TYR A 72 -5.23 -0.66 6.67
CA TYR A 72 -3.91 -0.05 6.77
C TYR A 72 -3.73 1.26 6.01
N VAL A 73 -4.58 1.56 5.02
CA VAL A 73 -4.59 2.87 4.37
C VAL A 73 -5.40 3.84 5.23
N GLU A 74 -4.77 4.91 5.66
CA GLU A 74 -5.42 6.04 6.32
C GLU A 74 -5.83 7.06 5.26
N ASP A 75 -7.17 7.20 5.08
CA ASP A 75 -7.71 8.04 4.01
C ASP A 75 -7.27 9.50 4.12
N GLY A 76 -6.77 10.03 3.02
CA GLY A 76 -6.23 11.39 2.93
C GLY A 76 -4.84 11.58 3.58
N VAL A 77 -4.26 10.56 4.23
CA VAL A 77 -2.97 10.65 4.93
C VAL A 77 -1.91 9.77 4.26
N THR A 78 -2.17 8.46 4.15
CA THR A 78 -1.23 7.50 3.52
C THR A 78 -1.71 7.00 2.15
N GLY A 79 -2.94 7.32 1.77
CA GLY A 79 -3.57 6.99 0.49
C GLY A 79 -4.99 7.52 0.45
N LEU A 80 -5.75 7.12 -0.56
CA LEU A 80 -7.15 7.48 -0.73
C LEU A 80 -8.00 6.20 -0.78
N LEU A 81 -9.08 6.16 -0.01
CA LEU A 81 -10.06 5.09 0.00
C LEU A 81 -11.32 5.54 -0.77
N VAL A 82 -11.75 4.74 -1.74
CA VAL A 82 -12.88 5.05 -2.62
C VAL A 82 -13.80 3.86 -2.80
N ASP A 83 -15.04 4.09 -3.22
CA ASP A 83 -15.89 3.03 -3.73
C ASP A 83 -15.47 2.66 -5.15
N THR A 84 -14.72 1.57 -5.28
CA THR A 84 -14.25 1.08 -6.59
C THR A 84 -15.35 0.44 -7.44
N THR A 85 -16.54 0.28 -6.91
CA THR A 85 -17.74 -0.16 -7.68
C THR A 85 -18.40 1.01 -8.41
N ASP A 86 -18.12 2.25 -7.98
CA ASP A 86 -18.54 3.49 -8.68
C ASP A 86 -17.37 4.05 -9.50
N PRO A 87 -17.47 4.02 -10.86
CA PRO A 87 -16.46 4.61 -11.73
C PRO A 87 -16.25 6.11 -11.51
N GLY A 88 -17.27 6.85 -11.05
CA GLY A 88 -17.19 8.29 -10.77
C GLY A 88 -16.36 8.57 -9.52
N ASP A 89 -16.56 7.78 -8.46
CA ASP A 89 -15.78 7.88 -7.23
C ASP A 89 -14.31 7.48 -7.47
N LEU A 90 -14.09 6.39 -8.21
CA LEU A 90 -12.74 5.97 -8.61
C LEU A 90 -12.03 7.05 -9.43
N ALA A 91 -12.71 7.67 -10.41
CA ALA A 91 -12.13 8.73 -11.22
C ALA A 91 -11.77 9.97 -10.38
N THR A 92 -12.64 10.34 -9.44
CA THR A 92 -12.40 11.42 -8.48
C THR A 92 -11.19 11.13 -7.60
N GLY A 93 -11.10 9.90 -7.07
CA GLY A 93 -9.95 9.45 -6.28
C GLY A 93 -8.64 9.52 -7.07
N ILE A 94 -8.64 9.07 -8.32
CA ILE A 94 -7.45 9.13 -9.20
C ILE A 94 -7.04 10.61 -9.44
N ALA A 95 -7.98 11.50 -9.73
CA ALA A 95 -7.67 12.91 -9.92
C ALA A 95 -7.03 13.52 -8.66
N ARG A 96 -7.61 13.29 -7.49
CA ARG A 96 -7.04 13.72 -6.20
C ARG A 96 -5.65 13.16 -5.94
N ALA A 97 -5.40 11.89 -6.25
CA ALA A 97 -4.09 11.28 -6.10
C ALA A 97 -3.03 11.94 -7.00
N LEU A 98 -3.39 12.31 -8.23
CA LEU A 98 -2.52 13.06 -9.13
C LEU A 98 -2.26 14.49 -8.62
N ASP A 99 -3.26 15.16 -8.04
CA ASP A 99 -3.09 16.48 -7.42
C ASP A 99 -2.13 16.40 -6.22
N ILE A 100 -2.23 15.35 -5.39
CA ILE A 100 -1.28 15.09 -4.29
C ILE A 100 0.12 14.87 -4.84
N ALA A 101 0.27 14.06 -5.91
CA ALA A 101 1.56 13.78 -6.52
C ALA A 101 2.25 15.01 -7.14
N ALA A 102 1.47 15.97 -7.62
CA ALA A 102 1.95 17.22 -8.20
C ALA A 102 2.05 18.37 -7.18
N GLY A 103 1.52 18.19 -5.98
CA GLY A 103 1.43 19.22 -4.95
C GLY A 103 2.74 19.46 -4.20
N PRO A 104 2.84 20.58 -3.46
CA PRO A 104 4.05 20.93 -2.69
C PRO A 104 4.37 19.95 -1.58
N ASP A 105 3.38 19.22 -1.06
CA ASP A 105 3.52 18.26 0.03
C ASP A 105 3.70 16.79 -0.46
N ALA A 106 3.98 16.61 -1.76
CA ALA A 106 4.10 15.28 -2.38
C ALA A 106 5.16 14.39 -1.70
N ASP A 107 6.31 14.96 -1.32
CA ASP A 107 7.37 14.21 -0.63
C ASP A 107 6.98 13.87 0.81
N ALA A 108 6.34 14.78 1.53
CA ALA A 108 5.86 14.52 2.88
C ALA A 108 4.74 13.43 2.90
N ALA A 109 3.86 13.43 1.90
CA ALA A 109 2.86 12.38 1.72
C ALA A 109 3.51 11.02 1.41
N ALA A 110 4.51 11.01 0.53
CA ALA A 110 5.28 9.82 0.19
C ALA A 110 6.01 9.24 1.42
N ASP A 111 6.61 10.08 2.25
CA ASP A 111 7.33 9.65 3.46
C ASP A 111 6.37 9.05 4.50
N ARG A 112 5.19 9.63 4.70
CA ARG A 112 4.16 9.03 5.57
C ARG A 112 3.77 7.62 5.12
N ALA A 113 3.54 7.42 3.82
CA ALA A 113 3.18 6.12 3.27
C ALA A 113 4.32 5.11 3.41
N ARG A 114 5.57 5.49 3.08
CA ARG A 114 6.76 4.64 3.26
C ARG A 114 6.97 4.24 4.70
N ASP A 115 6.85 5.18 5.62
CA ASP A 115 7.01 4.96 7.05
C ASP A 115 5.98 3.97 7.59
N MET A 116 4.74 4.06 7.15
CA MET A 116 3.70 3.10 7.52
C MET A 116 4.07 1.69 7.04
N VAL A 117 4.46 1.53 5.77
CA VAL A 117 4.87 0.24 5.21
C VAL A 117 6.10 -0.30 5.94
N ALA A 118 7.12 0.53 6.18
CA ALA A 118 8.35 0.12 6.84
C ALA A 118 8.13 -0.37 8.28
N ARG A 119 7.21 0.27 9.01
CA ARG A 119 6.91 -0.11 10.39
C ARG A 119 6.02 -1.35 10.50
N THR A 120 5.20 -1.63 9.49
CA THR A 120 4.13 -2.63 9.63
C THR A 120 4.36 -3.87 8.76
N PHE A 121 4.85 -3.69 7.53
CA PHE A 121 4.82 -4.73 6.50
C PHE A 121 6.21 -5.21 6.05
N THR A 122 7.23 -4.99 6.86
CA THR A 122 8.55 -5.57 6.62
C THR A 122 8.70 -6.94 7.28
N ILE A 123 9.63 -7.75 6.79
CA ILE A 123 9.99 -9.04 7.41
C ILE A 123 10.39 -8.83 8.88
N GLN A 124 11.10 -7.75 9.18
CA GLN A 124 11.53 -7.41 10.54
C GLN A 124 10.33 -7.08 11.44
N ALA A 125 9.36 -6.30 10.97
CA ALA A 125 8.15 -5.98 11.72
C ALA A 125 7.31 -7.23 11.99
N MET A 126 7.15 -8.09 10.99
CA MET A 126 6.45 -9.37 11.11
C MET A 126 7.17 -10.30 12.10
N ALA A 127 8.47 -10.48 11.98
CA ALA A 127 9.26 -11.32 12.87
C ALA A 127 9.20 -10.82 14.33
N GLY A 128 9.27 -9.49 14.53
CA GLY A 128 9.12 -8.88 15.85
C GLY A 128 7.74 -9.13 16.46
N THR A 129 6.69 -9.05 15.67
CA THR A 129 5.31 -9.32 16.11
C THR A 129 5.13 -10.80 16.46
N LEU A 130 5.56 -11.72 15.59
CA LEU A 130 5.51 -13.16 15.86
C LEU A 130 6.30 -13.53 17.10
N SER A 131 7.52 -13.01 17.26
CA SER A 131 8.34 -13.29 18.45
C SER A 131 7.70 -12.82 19.75
N ARG A 132 6.93 -11.73 19.71
CA ARG A 132 6.15 -11.25 20.87
C ARG A 132 5.01 -12.21 21.17
N VAL A 133 4.19 -12.55 20.17
CA VAL A 133 3.07 -13.48 20.33
C VAL A 133 3.53 -14.82 20.91
N TYR A 134 4.60 -15.40 20.36
CA TYR A 134 5.13 -16.67 20.89
C TYR A 134 5.61 -16.57 22.34
N ARG A 135 6.26 -15.47 22.73
CA ARG A 135 6.67 -15.26 24.13
C ARG A 135 5.45 -15.11 25.05
N ASP A 136 4.42 -14.39 24.61
CA ASP A 136 3.21 -14.17 25.39
C ASP A 136 2.44 -15.48 25.61
N VAL A 137 2.34 -16.32 24.58
CA VAL A 137 1.74 -17.66 24.66
C VAL A 137 2.54 -18.56 25.60
N ALA A 138 3.87 -18.63 25.45
CA ALA A 138 4.72 -19.45 26.32
C ALA A 138 4.62 -19.01 27.79
N ALA A 139 4.59 -17.71 28.07
CA ALA A 139 4.43 -17.17 29.41
C ALA A 139 3.02 -17.41 30.01
N ALA A 140 1.99 -17.56 29.16
CA ALA A 140 0.65 -17.93 29.60
C ALA A 140 0.56 -19.41 29.97
N ASP A 141 1.22 -20.28 29.19
CA ASP A 141 1.26 -21.74 29.41
C ASP A 141 2.00 -22.09 30.73
N ASP A 142 3.13 -21.43 31.00
CA ASP A 142 3.87 -21.57 32.27
C ASP A 142 3.01 -21.19 33.49
N ARG A 143 2.18 -20.16 33.40
CA ARG A 143 1.27 -19.74 34.48
C ARG A 143 0.19 -20.78 34.74
N THR A 144 -0.39 -21.35 33.70
CA THR A 144 -1.44 -22.36 33.79
C THR A 144 -0.90 -23.66 34.39
N LEU A 145 0.29 -24.09 34.02
CA LEU A 145 0.97 -25.28 34.55
C LEU A 145 1.33 -25.10 36.03
N TRP A 146 1.76 -23.91 36.45
CA TRP A 146 2.07 -23.62 37.85
C TRP A 146 0.81 -23.68 38.75
N GLU A 147 -0.32 -23.12 38.30
CA GLU A 147 -1.60 -23.15 39.05
C GLU A 147 -2.14 -24.56 39.21
N LEU A 148 -1.98 -25.43 38.18
CA LEU A 148 -2.36 -26.84 38.26
C LEU A 148 -1.45 -27.69 39.14
N SER A 149 -0.20 -27.28 39.35
CA SER A 149 0.77 -28.01 40.22
C SER A 149 0.69 -27.60 41.68
N ALA A 150 -0.01 -26.52 42.01
CA ALA A 150 -0.17 -25.98 43.37
C ALA A 150 -1.51 -26.40 44.04
N SER A 151 -2.36 -27.15 43.32
CA SER A 151 -3.60 -27.76 43.83
C SER A 151 -3.44 -29.25 44.08
#